data_bd7b93a363b067b72135871f14a7d7aa
#
_entry.id   bd7b93a363b067b72135871f14a7d7aa
#
_cell.length_a   1.000
_cell.length_b   1.000
_cell.length_c   1.000
_cell.angle_alpha   90.00
_cell.angle_beta   90.00
_cell.angle_gamma   90.00
#
_symmetry.space_group_name_H-M   'P 1'
#
loop_
_entity.id
_entity.type
_entity.pdbx_description
1 polymer ?
#
loop_
_entity_poly.entity_id
_entity_poly.type
_entity_poly.pdbx_seq_one_letter_code
_entity_poly.pdbx_strand_id
1 'polypeptide(L)'
;AMTGGEAEGQGISFAVAALNVIISFLAGYFIVKNFNIHKSLKKNISIVVLFIYAIFIIYLNWCLGAFRAIAEKKGQVVQWGQTETVVAQTTEFGNVLYPWTVTWSFYAAVLTFIGISFALFSLLDGYFFDDTYPGYGSIGKDRNENKKEIKRIRENLGNENNDSFRNE
;
A
#
# COMPACT_ATOMS: atom_id res chain seq x y z
N ALA A 1 30.95 2.50 -20.08
CA ALA A 1 29.53 2.79 -20.31
C ALA A 1 28.62 1.65 -19.81
N MET A 2 28.85 1.12 -18.58
CA MET A 2 28.02 0.05 -17.96
C MET A 2 27.24 0.54 -16.73
N THR A 3 27.23 1.83 -16.44
CA THR A 3 26.58 2.37 -15.24
C THR A 3 25.10 2.73 -15.42
N GLY A 4 24.58 2.78 -16.66
CA GLY A 4 23.17 3.11 -16.91
C GLY A 4 22.19 2.00 -16.47
N GLY A 5 22.52 0.74 -16.70
CA GLY A 5 21.61 -0.37 -16.42
C GLY A 5 21.37 -0.65 -14.92
N GLU A 6 22.35 -0.38 -14.06
CA GLU A 6 22.18 -0.56 -12.60
C GLU A 6 21.27 0.52 -12.01
N ALA A 7 21.45 1.78 -12.40
CA ALA A 7 20.62 2.89 -11.93
C ALA A 7 19.16 2.74 -12.38
N GLU A 8 18.94 2.30 -13.63
CA GLU A 8 17.60 2.02 -14.15
C GLU A 8 16.93 0.85 -13.42
N GLY A 9 17.66 -0.22 -13.16
CA GLY A 9 17.16 -1.38 -12.41
C GLY A 9 16.76 -1.03 -10.97
N GLN A 10 17.54 -0.17 -10.30
CA GLN A 10 17.24 0.33 -8.96
C GLN A 10 15.99 1.22 -8.97
N GLY A 11 15.85 2.10 -9.97
CA GLY A 11 14.69 2.97 -10.14
C GLY A 11 13.38 2.17 -10.31
N ILE A 12 13.40 1.15 -11.15
CA ILE A 12 12.24 0.27 -11.37
C ILE A 12 11.89 -0.49 -10.09
N SER A 13 12.88 -1.04 -9.39
CA SER A 13 12.65 -1.78 -8.15
C SER A 13 12.03 -0.89 -7.07
N PHE A 14 12.51 0.35 -6.95
CA PHE A 14 11.92 1.32 -6.02
C PHE A 14 10.48 1.69 -6.40
N ALA A 15 10.21 1.94 -7.69
CA ALA A 15 8.87 2.25 -8.17
C ALA A 15 7.88 1.13 -7.88
N VAL A 16 8.27 -0.13 -8.10
CA VAL A 16 7.41 -1.29 -7.82
C VAL A 16 7.18 -1.47 -6.32
N ALA A 17 8.20 -1.28 -5.49
CA ALA A 17 8.07 -1.32 -4.04
C ALA A 17 7.11 -0.22 -3.53
N ALA A 18 7.25 1.01 -4.05
CA ALA A 18 6.36 2.11 -3.72
C ALA A 18 4.91 1.83 -4.14
N LEU A 19 4.69 1.30 -5.34
CA LEU A 19 3.37 0.88 -5.82
C LEU A 19 2.75 -0.20 -4.91
N ASN A 20 3.53 -1.19 -4.49
CA ASN A 20 3.08 -2.23 -3.58
C ASN A 20 2.55 -1.64 -2.27
N VAL A 21 3.28 -0.70 -1.67
CA VAL A 21 2.89 0.00 -0.44
C VAL A 21 1.65 0.87 -0.66
N ILE A 22 1.61 1.67 -1.72
CA ILE A 22 0.49 2.58 -2.02
C ILE A 22 -0.81 1.79 -2.26
N ILE A 23 -0.76 0.76 -3.09
CA ILE A 23 -1.95 -0.08 -3.39
C ILE A 23 -2.44 -0.75 -2.11
N SER A 24 -1.54 -1.24 -1.26
CA SER A 24 -1.89 -1.89 -0.01
C SER A 24 -2.52 -0.90 0.99
N PHE A 25 -1.98 0.31 1.10
CA PHE A 25 -2.56 1.38 1.91
C PHE A 25 -3.97 1.74 1.44
N LEU A 26 -4.16 1.94 0.14
CA LEU A 26 -5.48 2.24 -0.43
C LEU A 26 -6.48 1.10 -0.20
N ALA A 27 -6.04 -0.16 -0.31
CA ALA A 27 -6.87 -1.31 0.00
C ALA A 27 -7.31 -1.31 1.47
N GLY A 28 -6.42 -1.01 2.41
CA GLY A 28 -6.74 -0.84 3.82
C GLY A 28 -7.75 0.29 4.05
N TYR A 29 -7.50 1.43 3.44
CA TYR A 29 -8.31 2.63 3.61
C TYR A 29 -9.72 2.49 3.00
N PHE A 30 -9.85 1.97 1.78
CA PHE A 30 -11.13 1.94 1.07
C PHE A 30 -11.88 0.61 1.22
N ILE A 31 -11.18 -0.52 1.30
CA ILE A 31 -11.80 -1.83 1.25
C ILE A 31 -12.05 -2.36 2.66
N VAL A 32 -11.02 -2.38 3.51
CA VAL A 32 -11.12 -3.01 4.85
C VAL A 32 -12.06 -2.22 5.76
N LYS A 33 -12.09 -0.89 5.67
CA LYS A 33 -13.03 -0.05 6.44
C LYS A 33 -14.50 -0.36 6.15
N ASN A 34 -14.84 -0.83 4.96
CA ASN A 34 -16.20 -1.19 4.61
C ASN A 34 -16.74 -2.40 5.38
N PHE A 35 -15.88 -3.19 6.04
CA PHE A 35 -16.34 -4.28 6.91
C PHE A 35 -17.12 -3.81 8.13
N ASN A 36 -16.88 -2.57 8.55
CA ASN A 36 -17.57 -1.96 9.69
C ASN A 36 -18.95 -1.39 9.34
N ILE A 37 -19.35 -1.43 8.06
CA ILE A 37 -20.65 -0.95 7.60
C ILE A 37 -21.70 -2.06 7.79
N HIS A 38 -22.85 -1.72 8.42
CA HIS A 38 -23.93 -2.68 8.63
C HIS A 38 -24.65 -3.15 7.34
N LYS A 39 -24.47 -2.46 6.20
CA LYS A 39 -25.10 -2.84 4.93
C LYS A 39 -24.41 -4.07 4.35
N SER A 40 -25.12 -5.21 4.32
CA SER A 40 -24.57 -6.52 3.92
C SER A 40 -23.99 -6.53 2.48
N LEU A 41 -24.61 -5.83 1.53
CA LEU A 41 -24.13 -5.77 0.15
C LEU A 41 -22.72 -5.14 0.05
N LYS A 42 -22.50 -3.98 0.68
CA LYS A 42 -21.19 -3.33 0.66
C LYS A 42 -20.11 -4.19 1.34
N LYS A 43 -20.46 -4.83 2.44
CA LYS A 43 -19.58 -5.75 3.17
C LYS A 43 -19.18 -6.94 2.29
N ASN A 44 -20.12 -7.60 1.63
CA ASN A 44 -19.86 -8.75 0.78
C ASN A 44 -18.99 -8.39 -0.42
N ILE A 45 -19.25 -7.25 -1.07
CA ILE A 45 -18.41 -6.74 -2.17
C ILE A 45 -16.98 -6.49 -1.66
N SER A 46 -16.81 -5.87 -0.50
CA SER A 46 -15.48 -5.59 0.06
C SER A 46 -14.72 -6.87 0.40
N ILE A 47 -15.38 -7.93 0.85
CA ILE A 47 -14.74 -9.23 1.09
C ILE A 47 -14.20 -9.81 -0.22
N VAL A 48 -14.99 -9.80 -1.29
CA VAL A 48 -14.57 -10.29 -2.61
C VAL A 48 -13.39 -9.48 -3.15
N VAL A 49 -13.48 -8.15 -3.08
CA VAL A 49 -12.40 -7.26 -3.55
C VAL A 49 -11.13 -7.45 -2.73
N LEU A 50 -11.24 -7.63 -1.40
CA LEU A 50 -10.09 -7.92 -0.55
C LEU A 50 -9.44 -9.26 -0.90
N PHE A 51 -10.23 -10.27 -1.23
CA PHE A 51 -9.72 -11.57 -1.65
C PHE A 51 -8.96 -11.47 -2.99
N ILE A 52 -9.52 -10.76 -3.97
CA ILE A 52 -8.84 -10.49 -5.26
C ILE A 52 -7.54 -9.71 -5.01
N TYR A 53 -7.58 -8.70 -4.16
CA TYR A 53 -6.38 -7.94 -3.77
C TYR A 53 -5.30 -8.84 -3.14
N ALA A 54 -5.68 -9.73 -2.22
CA ALA A 54 -4.73 -10.63 -1.56
C ALA A 54 -4.03 -11.56 -2.57
N ILE A 55 -4.79 -12.14 -3.50
CA ILE A 55 -4.21 -12.96 -4.58
C ILE A 55 -3.26 -12.12 -5.44
N PHE A 56 -3.67 -10.92 -5.83
CA PHE A 56 -2.87 -10.02 -6.66
C PHE A 56 -1.54 -9.64 -5.99
N ILE A 57 -1.57 -9.26 -4.72
CA ILE A 57 -0.39 -8.82 -3.97
C ILE A 57 0.60 -9.98 -3.73
N ILE A 58 0.09 -11.18 -3.43
CA ILE A 58 0.93 -12.38 -3.29
C ILE A 58 1.59 -12.70 -4.63
N TYR A 59 0.82 -12.71 -5.72
CA TYR A 59 1.33 -12.99 -7.05
C TYR A 59 2.37 -11.95 -7.50
N LEU A 60 2.12 -10.66 -7.27
CA LEU A 60 3.05 -9.59 -7.62
C LEU A 60 4.38 -9.76 -6.89
N ASN A 61 4.35 -9.98 -5.57
CA ASN A 61 5.57 -10.18 -4.80
C ASN A 61 6.29 -11.50 -5.17
N TRP A 62 5.55 -12.51 -5.58
CA TRP A 62 6.12 -13.76 -6.11
C TRP A 62 6.84 -13.52 -7.44
N CYS A 63 6.26 -12.76 -8.36
CA CYS A 63 6.93 -12.35 -9.60
C CYS A 63 8.20 -11.54 -9.35
N LEU A 64 8.19 -10.63 -8.37
CA LEU A 64 9.39 -9.87 -7.98
C LEU A 64 10.51 -10.77 -7.43
N GLY A 65 10.17 -11.76 -6.63
CA GLY A 65 11.12 -12.77 -6.17
C GLY A 65 11.71 -13.60 -7.32
N ALA A 66 10.87 -14.01 -8.27
CA ALA A 66 11.30 -14.73 -9.46
C ALA A 66 12.25 -13.88 -10.33
N PHE A 67 11.92 -12.60 -10.53
CA PHE A 67 12.81 -11.66 -11.22
C PHE A 67 14.19 -11.58 -10.56
N ARG A 68 14.22 -11.47 -9.22
CA ARG A 68 15.47 -11.44 -8.46
C ARG A 68 16.27 -12.73 -8.63
N ALA A 69 15.63 -13.89 -8.57
CA ALA A 69 16.29 -15.19 -8.74
C ALA A 69 16.93 -15.34 -10.12
N ILE A 70 16.27 -14.87 -11.18
CA ILE A 70 16.80 -14.85 -12.55
C ILE A 70 18.00 -13.89 -12.64
N ALA A 71 17.89 -12.68 -12.06
CA ALA A 71 18.96 -11.69 -12.07
C ALA A 71 20.22 -12.19 -11.34
N GLU A 72 20.08 -12.89 -10.22
CA GLU A 72 21.21 -13.50 -9.49
C GLU A 72 21.94 -14.56 -10.31
N LYS A 73 21.22 -15.43 -11.00
CA LYS A 73 21.83 -16.42 -11.90
C LYS A 73 22.63 -15.77 -13.01
N LYS A 74 22.13 -14.70 -13.61
CA LYS A 74 22.84 -13.92 -14.66
C LYS A 74 24.11 -13.27 -14.14
N GLY A 75 24.09 -12.69 -12.94
CA GLY A 75 25.26 -12.11 -12.32
C GLY A 75 26.38 -13.12 -12.08
N GLN A 76 26.04 -14.37 -11.73
CA GLN A 76 27.01 -15.46 -11.56
C GLN A 76 27.64 -15.90 -12.89
N VAL A 77 26.87 -15.97 -13.97
CA VAL A 77 27.36 -16.38 -15.31
C VAL A 77 28.33 -15.35 -15.87
N VAL A 78 28.06 -14.05 -15.69
CA VAL A 78 28.97 -12.97 -16.14
C VAL A 78 30.34 -13.02 -15.44
N GLN A 79 30.40 -13.44 -14.19
CA GLN A 79 31.69 -13.59 -13.45
C GLN A 79 32.60 -14.69 -14.02
N TRP A 80 32.06 -15.69 -14.70
CA TRP A 80 32.83 -16.83 -15.24
C TRP A 80 33.19 -16.70 -16.73
N GLY A 81 32.95 -15.55 -17.37
CA GLY A 81 33.40 -15.25 -18.73
C GLY A 81 32.72 -16.05 -19.85
N GLN A 82 31.59 -16.64 -19.60
CA GLN A 82 30.77 -17.28 -20.65
C GLN A 82 29.88 -16.27 -21.33
N THR A 83 30.11 -16.06 -22.62
CA THR A 83 29.26 -15.21 -23.49
C THR A 83 28.00 -16.02 -23.85
N GLU A 84 26.93 -15.93 -23.05
CA GLU A 84 25.64 -16.45 -23.47
C GLU A 84 25.05 -15.57 -24.57
N THR A 85 24.55 -16.21 -25.62
CA THR A 85 23.94 -15.54 -26.77
C THR A 85 22.65 -14.80 -26.35
N VAL A 86 22.44 -13.62 -26.89
CA VAL A 86 21.32 -12.70 -26.61
C VAL A 86 19.93 -13.36 -26.70
N VAL A 87 19.81 -14.46 -27.43
CA VAL A 87 18.54 -15.22 -27.62
C VAL A 87 18.07 -15.94 -26.37
N ALA A 88 18.98 -16.38 -25.49
CA ALA A 88 18.63 -17.01 -24.20
C ALA A 88 18.09 -16.00 -23.18
N GLN A 89 18.36 -14.71 -23.36
CA GLN A 89 17.98 -13.66 -22.40
C GLN A 89 16.49 -13.32 -22.45
N THR A 90 15.87 -13.34 -23.62
CA THR A 90 14.45 -12.96 -23.79
C THR A 90 13.48 -14.02 -23.28
N THR A 91 13.83 -15.29 -23.39
CA THR A 91 12.97 -16.41 -22.93
C THR A 91 12.94 -16.53 -21.41
N GLU A 92 14.02 -16.20 -20.70
CA GLU A 92 14.04 -16.28 -19.24
C GLU A 92 13.24 -15.18 -18.55
N PHE A 93 13.22 -13.96 -19.09
CA PHE A 93 12.38 -12.89 -18.53
C PHE A 93 10.88 -13.14 -18.73
N GLY A 94 10.48 -13.88 -19.76
CA GLY A 94 9.11 -14.36 -19.91
C GLY A 94 8.67 -15.24 -18.74
N ASN A 95 9.59 -15.97 -18.12
CA ASN A 95 9.32 -16.84 -16.97
C ASN A 95 9.02 -16.06 -15.67
N VAL A 96 9.29 -14.76 -15.61
CA VAL A 96 8.91 -13.93 -14.43
C VAL A 96 7.40 -13.96 -14.18
N LEU A 97 6.60 -14.01 -15.25
CA LEU A 97 5.14 -14.13 -15.16
C LEU A 97 4.68 -15.52 -14.72
N TYR A 98 5.58 -16.52 -14.77
CA TYR A 98 5.34 -17.89 -14.32
C TYR A 98 6.31 -18.25 -13.18
N PRO A 99 6.17 -17.60 -11.99
CA PRO A 99 7.17 -17.67 -10.92
C PRO A 99 7.40 -19.08 -10.38
N TRP A 100 6.47 -20.03 -10.63
CA TRP A 100 6.63 -21.44 -10.27
C TRP A 100 7.60 -22.23 -11.15
N THR A 101 8.03 -21.67 -12.30
CA THR A 101 9.02 -22.30 -13.18
C THR A 101 10.46 -21.95 -12.83
N VAL A 102 10.65 -20.94 -11.98
CA VAL A 102 11.95 -20.41 -11.61
C VAL A 102 12.50 -21.14 -10.38
N THR A 103 13.77 -21.55 -10.43
CA THR A 103 14.45 -22.09 -9.25
C THR A 103 14.75 -20.95 -8.27
N TRP A 104 14.19 -21.04 -7.08
CA TRP A 104 14.30 -20.01 -6.05
C TRP A 104 15.65 -19.99 -5.37
N SER A 105 16.18 -18.79 -5.15
CA SER A 105 17.31 -18.56 -4.26
C SER A 105 16.79 -18.15 -2.86
N PHE A 106 17.62 -18.30 -1.85
CA PHE A 106 17.31 -17.84 -0.50
C PHE A 106 16.98 -16.34 -0.46
N TYR A 107 17.77 -15.53 -1.18
CA TYR A 107 17.55 -14.08 -1.24
C TYR A 107 16.24 -13.70 -1.95
N ALA A 108 15.86 -14.42 -2.99
CA ALA A 108 14.60 -14.23 -3.68
C ALA A 108 13.40 -14.53 -2.75
N ALA A 109 13.49 -15.60 -1.97
CA ALA A 109 12.47 -15.95 -0.98
C ALA A 109 12.35 -14.90 0.12
N VAL A 110 13.48 -14.42 0.67
CA VAL A 110 13.52 -13.36 1.67
C VAL A 110 12.91 -12.07 1.14
N LEU A 111 13.25 -11.66 -0.10
CA LEU A 111 12.70 -10.46 -0.72
C LEU A 111 11.18 -10.55 -0.88
N THR A 112 10.67 -11.69 -1.33
CA THR A 112 9.22 -11.94 -1.45
C THR A 112 8.52 -11.81 -0.11
N PHE A 113 9.10 -12.43 0.94
CA PHE A 113 8.54 -12.36 2.28
C PHE A 113 8.52 -10.92 2.84
N ILE A 114 9.60 -10.17 2.64
CA ILE A 114 9.69 -8.75 3.01
C ILE A 114 8.63 -7.94 2.28
N GLY A 115 8.48 -8.13 0.97
CA GLY A 115 7.49 -7.42 0.16
C GLY A 115 6.04 -7.67 0.63
N ILE A 116 5.70 -8.92 0.95
CA ILE A 116 4.39 -9.27 1.51
C ILE A 116 4.19 -8.64 2.91
N SER A 117 5.23 -8.66 3.75
CA SER A 117 5.18 -8.06 5.08
C SER A 117 4.92 -6.55 5.01
N PHE A 118 5.62 -5.83 4.15
CA PHE A 118 5.36 -4.40 3.92
C PHE A 118 3.96 -4.13 3.39
N ALA A 119 3.45 -4.97 2.50
CA ALA A 119 2.08 -4.85 2.01
C ALA A 119 1.05 -5.01 3.14
N LEU A 120 1.26 -5.98 4.05
CA LEU A 120 0.39 -6.18 5.22
C LEU A 120 0.45 -5.01 6.20
N PHE A 121 1.66 -4.51 6.53
CA PHE A 121 1.79 -3.34 7.39
C PHE A 121 1.12 -2.12 6.79
N SER A 122 1.33 -1.87 5.48
CA SER A 122 0.72 -0.76 4.79
C SER A 122 -0.82 -0.86 4.72
N LEU A 123 -1.35 -2.08 4.58
CA LEU A 123 -2.80 -2.34 4.61
C LEU A 123 -3.38 -2.02 6.00
N LEU A 124 -2.69 -2.41 7.08
CA LEU A 124 -3.10 -2.08 8.45
C LEU A 124 -3.01 -0.57 8.69
N ASP A 125 -1.94 0.08 8.23
CA ASP A 125 -1.77 1.52 8.35
C ASP A 125 -2.89 2.28 7.62
N GLY A 126 -3.25 1.86 6.42
CA GLY A 126 -4.40 2.39 5.69
C GLY A 126 -5.73 2.21 6.42
N TYR A 127 -5.91 1.08 7.11
CA TYR A 127 -7.10 0.84 7.92
C TYR A 127 -7.18 1.78 9.13
N PHE A 128 -6.06 2.03 9.81
CA PHE A 128 -5.99 2.86 11.01
C PHE A 128 -5.79 4.36 10.74
N PHE A 129 -5.51 4.75 9.48
CA PHE A 129 -5.16 6.12 9.10
C PHE A 129 -6.21 7.17 9.46
N ASP A 130 -7.49 6.79 9.49
CA ASP A 130 -8.62 7.65 9.82
C ASP A 130 -9.60 6.84 10.68
N ASP A 131 -10.76 7.42 11.04
CA ASP A 131 -11.79 6.70 11.79
C ASP A 131 -12.13 5.34 11.16
N THR A 132 -12.30 4.34 12.00
CA THR A 132 -12.57 2.94 11.63
C THR A 132 -13.88 2.78 10.85
N TYR A 133 -14.76 3.79 10.89
CA TYR A 133 -16.02 3.84 10.13
C TYR A 133 -15.92 4.81 8.96
N PRO A 134 -16.19 4.38 7.71
CA PRO A 134 -16.14 5.25 6.55
C PRO A 134 -17.12 6.44 6.69
N GLY A 135 -16.60 7.67 6.55
CA GLY A 135 -17.36 8.91 6.62
C GLY A 135 -17.62 9.46 8.03
N TYR A 136 -17.19 8.76 9.09
CA TYR A 136 -17.38 9.24 10.45
C TYR A 136 -16.39 10.35 10.82
N GLY A 137 -15.19 10.34 10.23
CA GLY A 137 -14.16 11.35 10.47
C GLY A 137 -14.58 12.75 10.06
N SER A 138 -15.28 12.92 8.92
CA SER A 138 -15.84 14.20 8.50
C SER A 138 -16.95 14.65 9.45
N ILE A 139 -17.87 13.75 9.80
CA ILE A 139 -18.97 14.03 10.73
C ILE A 139 -18.43 14.36 12.13
N GLY A 140 -17.37 13.69 12.57
CA GLY A 140 -16.69 13.95 13.85
C GLY A 140 -16.05 15.35 13.87
N LYS A 141 -15.40 15.76 12.79
CA LYS A 141 -14.85 17.12 12.62
C LYS A 141 -15.93 18.18 12.66
N ASP A 142 -16.96 18.00 11.83
CA ASP A 142 -18.10 18.95 11.76
C ASP A 142 -18.79 19.08 13.14
N ARG A 143 -18.97 17.96 13.84
CA ARG A 143 -19.53 17.99 15.19
C ARG A 143 -18.65 18.73 16.19
N ASN A 144 -17.34 18.59 16.10
CA ASN A 144 -16.41 19.29 16.99
C ASN A 144 -16.32 20.77 16.66
N GLU A 145 -16.37 21.15 15.39
CA GLU A 145 -16.45 22.55 14.95
C GLU A 145 -17.73 23.20 15.43
N ASN A 146 -18.87 22.57 15.20
CA ASN A 146 -20.16 23.05 15.68
C ASN A 146 -20.20 23.20 17.20
N LYS A 147 -19.62 22.28 17.95
CA LYS A 147 -19.49 22.41 19.41
C LYS A 147 -18.64 23.62 19.84
N LYS A 148 -17.55 23.90 19.13
CA LYS A 148 -16.70 25.07 19.40
C LYS A 148 -17.45 26.36 19.09
N GLU A 149 -18.22 26.40 18.03
CA GLU A 149 -19.02 27.55 17.63
C GLU A 149 -20.15 27.82 18.62
N ILE A 150 -20.89 26.81 19.03
CA ILE A 150 -21.89 26.91 20.08
C ILE A 150 -21.30 27.45 21.39
N LYS A 151 -20.09 26.98 21.75
CA LYS A 151 -19.41 27.48 22.95
C LYS A 151 -19.05 28.97 22.83
N ARG A 152 -18.52 29.40 21.69
CA ARG A 152 -18.20 30.82 21.42
C ARG A 152 -19.45 31.70 21.47
N ILE A 153 -20.54 31.29 20.84
CA ILE A 153 -21.82 32.02 20.86
C ILE A 153 -22.34 32.15 22.29
N ARG A 154 -22.27 31.08 23.08
CA ARG A 154 -22.72 31.09 24.48
C ARG A 154 -21.83 32.00 25.37
N GLU A 155 -20.54 32.04 25.13
CA GLU A 155 -19.63 32.94 25.85
C GLU A 155 -19.90 34.41 25.48
N ASN A 156 -20.15 34.71 24.21
CA ASN A 156 -20.49 36.07 23.76
C ASN A 156 -21.80 36.54 24.34
N LEU A 157 -22.87 35.73 24.31
CA LEU A 157 -24.14 36.04 24.92
C LEU A 157 -24.04 36.23 26.44
N GLY A 158 -23.21 35.47 27.11
CA GLY A 158 -22.93 35.63 28.55
C GLY A 158 -22.25 36.96 28.86
N ASN A 159 -21.34 37.41 28.01
CA ASN A 159 -20.63 38.70 28.18
C ASN A 159 -21.60 39.90 27.90
N GLU A 160 -22.39 39.83 26.82
CA GLU A 160 -23.37 40.88 26.52
C GLU A 160 -24.42 41.04 27.64
N ASN A 161 -24.88 39.94 28.22
CA ASN A 161 -25.80 39.96 29.35
C ASN A 161 -25.18 40.59 30.60
N ASN A 162 -23.92 40.33 30.90
CA ASN A 162 -23.21 40.91 32.01
C ASN A 162 -22.96 42.41 31.83
N ASP A 163 -22.70 42.87 30.60
CA ASP A 163 -22.46 44.27 30.30
C ASP A 163 -23.75 45.08 30.34
N SER A 164 -24.91 44.48 29.98
CA SER A 164 -26.21 45.13 30.10
C SER A 164 -26.63 45.35 31.55
N PHE A 165 -26.32 44.44 32.47
CA PHE A 165 -26.56 44.59 33.92
C PHE A 165 -25.60 45.56 34.63
N ARG A 166 -24.49 45.94 34.02
CA ARG A 166 -23.55 46.91 34.57
C ARG A 166 -23.86 48.34 34.23
N ASN A 167 -24.69 48.56 33.20
CA ASN A 167 -25.05 49.89 32.68
C ASN A 167 -26.42 50.36 33.14
N GLU A 168 -27.11 49.62 34.01
CA GLU A 168 -28.27 50.06 34.81
C GLU A 168 -27.85 50.44 36.23
#